data_d6d06aac5bcdbc9682d104a3587e056a
#
_entry.id   d6d06aac5bcdbc9682d104a3587e056a
#
_cell.length_a   1.000
_cell.length_b   1.000
_cell.length_c   1.000
_cell.angle_alpha   90.00
_cell.angle_beta   90.00
_cell.angle_gamma   90.00
#
_symmetry.space_group_name_H-M   'P 1'
#
loop_
_entity.id
_entity.type
_entity.pdbx_description
1 polymer ?
#
loop_
_entity_poly.entity_id
_entity_poly.type
_entity_poly.pdbx_seq_one_letter_code
_entity_poly.pdbx_strand_id
1 'polypeptide(L)'
;MARGRMEVLEKDEIERIDATSIRILAELGVSIHSEKVRRMLESEGCIRSKEGDRTLIPEDVVRSAVSNRSGRTILLASRDKKHDISIPCGRTFMANGGEAVYVKNLVTGESHMSTIEDVIGFTILADSLPQVDFLWTMSGATEQPSHIKELLEQRASFEYSAKHYQGGAMTARQAKEMIEVSSILSGSEKDLEKRPIFSVVQCPFSPLTFEGGVAEAQVELAKGGIPIVAMSAPIAGVTSPVTLSGTITQTNAENLASLVISQTGKKGAPFIYSSDSSPADMKTGSIDYGGIESVLMHAGCGQMGRHYGLPTMVAGAGVHEASVLLGTVQEGVPLMMLEALNRSDLGSAFGGIDNALGSSYEQMVADAWIWEYAREFARDFKSDDEAISFETIRAVLKGGSYLSQPHTMKNFKRENLAASRPEMAPPARDAVGGRGALIRKARVEAERILKEPRKKSVTEGESKELDALFRKFRSVNDSA
;
A
#
# COMPACT_ATOMS: atom_id res chain seq x y z
N MET A 1 -11.96 -11.35 -17.94
CA MET A 1 -11.29 -10.04 -17.73
C MET A 1 -12.27 -9.13 -17.02
N ALA A 2 -11.81 -8.43 -16.02
CA ALA A 2 -12.59 -7.49 -15.26
C ALA A 2 -13.02 -6.29 -16.14
N ARG A 3 -14.32 -5.97 -16.14
CA ARG A 3 -14.91 -5.01 -17.08
C ARG A 3 -14.94 -3.56 -16.57
N GLY A 4 -14.94 -3.34 -15.27
CA GLY A 4 -14.92 -2.01 -14.67
C GLY A 4 -13.49 -1.61 -14.27
N ARG A 5 -12.92 -0.58 -14.91
CA ARG A 5 -11.66 0.04 -14.53
C ARG A 5 -11.80 1.54 -14.68
N MET A 6 -11.30 2.29 -13.70
CA MET A 6 -11.18 3.73 -13.81
C MET A 6 -9.94 4.06 -14.65
N GLU A 7 -10.15 4.75 -15.76
CA GLU A 7 -9.11 5.28 -16.63
C GLU A 7 -9.32 6.78 -16.76
N VAL A 8 -8.30 7.56 -16.44
CA VAL A 8 -8.35 9.03 -16.39
C VAL A 8 -7.42 9.67 -17.42
N LEU A 9 -6.56 8.86 -18.05
CA LEU A 9 -5.63 9.28 -19.08
C LEU A 9 -5.88 8.48 -20.37
N GLU A 10 -5.94 9.18 -21.49
CA GLU A 10 -5.94 8.59 -22.81
C GLU A 10 -4.52 8.12 -23.20
N LYS A 11 -4.42 7.26 -24.22
CA LYS A 11 -3.14 6.68 -24.63
C LYS A 11 -2.08 7.72 -25.00
N ASP A 12 -2.44 8.74 -25.73
CA ASP A 12 -1.53 9.81 -26.14
C ASP A 12 -1.11 10.71 -24.98
N GLU A 13 -1.95 10.82 -23.93
CA GLU A 13 -1.60 11.51 -22.69
C GLU A 13 -0.58 10.72 -21.88
N ILE A 14 -0.73 9.40 -21.79
CA ILE A 14 0.25 8.49 -21.19
C ILE A 14 1.60 8.61 -21.90
N GLU A 15 1.62 8.61 -23.25
CA GLU A 15 2.83 8.75 -24.05
C GLU A 15 3.50 10.13 -23.83
N ARG A 16 2.73 11.21 -23.70
CA ARG A 16 3.25 12.55 -23.38
C ARG A 16 3.84 12.64 -21.97
N ILE A 17 3.19 12.03 -20.98
CA ILE A 17 3.69 11.97 -19.60
C ILE A 17 4.98 11.16 -19.55
N ASP A 18 5.04 10.00 -20.19
CA ASP A 18 6.25 9.18 -20.29
C ASP A 18 7.41 9.97 -20.90
N ALA A 19 7.23 10.53 -22.08
CA ALA A 19 8.27 11.30 -22.78
C ALA A 19 8.75 12.50 -21.94
N THR A 20 7.83 13.20 -21.27
CA THR A 20 8.18 14.34 -20.42
C THR A 20 8.92 13.91 -19.16
N SER A 21 8.54 12.81 -18.53
CA SER A 21 9.23 12.26 -17.34
C SER A 21 10.67 11.84 -17.70
N ILE A 22 10.86 11.18 -18.84
CA ILE A 22 12.20 10.82 -19.33
C ILE A 22 13.02 12.07 -19.62
N ARG A 23 12.42 13.07 -20.25
CA ARG A 23 13.08 14.34 -20.50
C ARG A 23 13.49 15.05 -19.20
N ILE A 24 12.64 15.03 -18.15
CA ILE A 24 13.01 15.56 -16.82
C ILE A 24 14.25 14.83 -16.29
N LEU A 25 14.30 13.51 -16.39
CA LEU A 25 15.43 12.71 -15.91
C LEU A 25 16.72 12.97 -16.72
N ALA A 26 16.60 13.11 -18.04
CA ALA A 26 17.75 13.31 -18.93
C ALA A 26 18.31 14.74 -18.90
N GLU A 27 17.46 15.76 -18.79
CA GLU A 27 17.87 17.18 -18.88
C GLU A 27 18.03 17.83 -17.50
N LEU A 28 17.15 17.52 -16.53
CA LEU A 28 17.17 18.11 -15.19
C LEU A 28 17.77 17.16 -14.15
N GLY A 29 17.56 15.84 -14.30
CA GLY A 29 18.08 14.81 -13.41
C GLY A 29 17.46 14.81 -12.01
N VAL A 30 18.07 14.07 -11.12
CA VAL A 30 17.67 13.94 -9.70
C VAL A 30 18.83 14.29 -8.77
N SER A 31 18.51 14.85 -7.60
CA SER A 31 19.49 15.03 -6.52
C SER A 31 19.61 13.72 -5.73
N ILE A 32 20.83 13.21 -5.55
CA ILE A 32 21.09 11.98 -4.78
C ILE A 32 22.18 12.28 -3.76
N HIS A 33 21.82 12.23 -2.47
CA HIS A 33 22.71 12.60 -1.37
C HIS A 33 23.65 11.47 -0.92
N SER A 34 23.94 10.50 -1.81
CA SER A 34 24.94 9.44 -1.61
C SER A 34 25.94 9.42 -2.75
N GLU A 35 27.20 9.71 -2.45
CA GLU A 35 28.30 9.60 -3.44
C GLU A 35 28.50 8.15 -3.88
N LYS A 36 28.25 7.18 -3.01
CA LYS A 36 28.30 5.75 -3.33
C LYS A 36 27.28 5.39 -4.42
N VAL A 37 26.02 5.81 -4.24
CA VAL A 37 24.95 5.52 -5.20
C VAL A 37 25.18 6.28 -6.50
N ARG A 38 25.61 7.54 -6.45
CA ARG A 38 25.96 8.31 -7.65
C ARG A 38 27.02 7.60 -8.51
N ARG A 39 28.10 7.11 -7.89
CA ARG A 39 29.14 6.35 -8.64
C ARG A 39 28.61 5.05 -9.25
N MET A 40 27.73 4.35 -8.54
CA MET A 40 27.09 3.16 -9.09
C MET A 40 26.24 3.51 -10.31
N LEU A 41 25.46 4.59 -10.27
CA LEU A 41 24.66 5.07 -11.39
C LEU A 41 25.53 5.53 -12.56
N GLU A 42 26.66 6.22 -12.31
CA GLU A 42 27.63 6.59 -13.33
C GLU A 42 28.20 5.36 -14.07
N SER A 43 28.43 4.26 -13.36
CA SER A 43 28.87 3.00 -13.98
C SER A 43 27.81 2.32 -14.86
N GLU A 44 26.52 2.65 -14.68
CA GLU A 44 25.41 2.20 -15.51
C GLU A 44 25.04 3.20 -16.62
N GLY A 45 25.82 4.28 -16.81
CA GLY A 45 25.64 5.26 -17.90
C GLY A 45 24.97 6.57 -17.50
N CYS A 46 24.64 6.77 -16.22
CA CYS A 46 24.16 8.07 -15.74
C CYS A 46 25.28 9.12 -15.77
N ILE A 47 24.92 10.39 -15.84
CA ILE A 47 25.86 11.50 -16.02
C ILE A 47 25.71 12.48 -14.87
N ARG A 48 26.83 12.90 -14.27
CA ARG A 48 26.82 13.98 -13.29
C ARG A 48 26.58 15.33 -13.98
N SER A 49 25.67 16.16 -13.45
CA SER A 49 25.45 17.52 -13.96
C SER A 49 26.73 18.35 -13.91
N LYS A 50 26.80 19.42 -14.71
CA LYS A 50 27.98 20.31 -14.73
C LYS A 50 28.23 20.97 -13.37
N GLU A 51 27.17 21.30 -12.68
CA GLU A 51 27.18 21.87 -11.31
C GLU A 51 27.55 20.79 -10.28
N GLY A 52 27.46 19.51 -10.61
CA GLY A 52 27.84 18.37 -9.77
C GLY A 52 26.83 17.98 -8.70
N ASP A 53 25.69 18.67 -8.61
CA ASP A 53 24.67 18.49 -7.59
C ASP A 53 23.58 17.47 -7.98
N ARG A 54 23.41 17.20 -9.30
CA ARG A 54 22.39 16.30 -9.82
C ARG A 54 22.98 15.16 -10.65
N THR A 55 22.24 14.06 -10.72
CA THR A 55 22.50 12.91 -11.57
C THR A 55 21.48 12.91 -12.71
N LEU A 56 21.96 13.08 -13.94
CA LEU A 56 21.16 12.98 -15.16
C LEU A 56 21.04 11.50 -15.51
N ILE A 57 19.84 11.04 -15.81
CA ILE A 57 19.54 9.65 -16.14
C ILE A 57 19.10 9.60 -17.61
N PRO A 58 19.96 9.15 -18.53
CA PRO A 58 19.64 9.04 -19.96
C PRO A 58 18.46 8.10 -20.23
N GLU A 59 17.74 8.33 -21.33
CA GLU A 59 16.58 7.53 -21.72
C GLU A 59 16.89 6.04 -21.84
N ASP A 60 18.01 5.68 -22.46
CA ASP A 60 18.43 4.28 -22.64
C ASP A 60 18.64 3.55 -21.29
N VAL A 61 19.15 4.25 -20.27
CA VAL A 61 19.28 3.72 -18.90
C VAL A 61 17.89 3.47 -18.29
N VAL A 62 16.97 4.44 -18.42
CA VAL A 62 15.59 4.29 -17.93
C VAL A 62 14.90 3.12 -18.64
N ARG A 63 14.96 3.07 -19.98
CA ARG A 63 14.33 1.99 -20.78
C ARG A 63 14.92 0.63 -20.46
N SER A 64 16.23 0.54 -20.22
CA SER A 64 16.89 -0.68 -19.76
C SER A 64 16.36 -1.11 -18.39
N ALA A 65 16.25 -0.20 -17.44
CA ALA A 65 15.69 -0.50 -16.11
C ALA A 65 14.24 -1.00 -16.19
N VAL A 66 13.39 -0.37 -17.01
CA VAL A 66 12.02 -0.82 -17.27
C VAL A 66 12.03 -2.23 -17.87
N SER A 67 12.82 -2.50 -18.89
CA SER A 67 12.85 -3.80 -19.58
C SER A 67 13.33 -4.94 -18.68
N ASN A 68 14.21 -4.66 -17.73
CA ASN A 68 14.67 -5.65 -16.74
C ASN A 68 13.54 -6.14 -15.84
N ARG A 69 12.46 -5.37 -15.68
CA ARG A 69 11.39 -5.66 -14.71
C ARG A 69 10.00 -5.81 -15.33
N SER A 70 9.74 -5.21 -16.48
CA SER A 70 8.44 -5.21 -17.14
C SER A 70 7.85 -6.62 -17.32
N GLY A 71 6.55 -6.75 -17.05
CA GLY A 71 5.79 -7.99 -17.23
C GLY A 71 6.13 -9.12 -16.25
N ARG A 72 6.96 -8.90 -15.24
CA ARG A 72 7.34 -9.93 -14.26
C ARG A 72 6.43 -9.92 -13.04
N THR A 73 5.98 -11.10 -12.64
CA THR A 73 5.25 -11.30 -11.39
C THR A 73 6.15 -11.08 -10.17
N ILE A 74 5.57 -10.55 -9.10
CA ILE A 74 6.18 -10.44 -7.78
C ILE A 74 5.40 -11.33 -6.82
N LEU A 75 6.12 -12.16 -6.06
CA LEU A 75 5.60 -12.88 -4.92
C LEU A 75 5.88 -12.04 -3.66
N LEU A 76 4.82 -11.62 -2.98
CA LEU A 76 4.86 -11.15 -1.60
C LEU A 76 4.56 -12.38 -0.73
N ALA A 77 5.62 -13.07 -0.33
CA ALA A 77 5.48 -14.29 0.44
C ALA A 77 5.07 -13.99 1.88
N SER A 78 4.31 -14.87 2.45
CA SER A 78 3.92 -14.87 3.86
C SER A 78 4.59 -16.02 4.59
N ARG A 79 4.69 -15.95 5.91
CA ARG A 79 5.21 -17.07 6.71
C ARG A 79 4.26 -18.28 6.65
N ASP A 80 2.94 -18.03 6.61
CA ASP A 80 1.97 -19.07 6.23
C ASP A 80 1.58 -18.88 4.75
N LYS A 81 1.92 -19.88 3.92
CA LYS A 81 1.71 -19.84 2.45
C LYS A 81 0.27 -19.58 2.01
N LYS A 82 -0.72 -19.79 2.90
CA LYS A 82 -2.13 -19.49 2.57
C LYS A 82 -2.37 -17.98 2.36
N HIS A 83 -1.46 -17.15 2.88
CA HIS A 83 -1.51 -15.70 2.75
C HIS A 83 -0.55 -15.16 1.66
N ASP A 84 0.08 -16.02 0.85
CA ASP A 84 0.94 -15.59 -0.24
C ASP A 84 0.16 -14.75 -1.26
N ILE A 85 0.76 -13.65 -1.68
CA ILE A 85 0.20 -12.72 -2.67
C ILE A 85 1.12 -12.71 -3.89
N SER A 86 0.55 -12.97 -5.07
CA SER A 86 1.26 -12.84 -6.36
C SER A 86 0.62 -11.74 -7.18
N ILE A 87 1.40 -10.74 -7.59
CA ILE A 87 0.96 -9.57 -8.35
C ILE A 87 1.73 -9.41 -9.66
N PRO A 88 1.10 -8.89 -10.73
CA PRO A 88 -0.30 -8.51 -10.83
C PRO A 88 -1.23 -9.74 -10.98
N CYS A 89 -2.45 -9.66 -10.44
CA CYS A 89 -3.44 -10.73 -10.59
C CYS A 89 -4.87 -10.24 -10.92
N GLY A 90 -5.02 -8.94 -11.11
CA GLY A 90 -6.29 -8.31 -11.50
C GLY A 90 -7.27 -8.03 -10.37
N ARG A 91 -6.84 -8.18 -9.12
CA ARG A 91 -7.56 -7.72 -7.92
C ARG A 91 -6.63 -6.89 -7.04
N THR A 92 -7.23 -6.03 -6.22
CA THR A 92 -6.50 -5.25 -5.21
C THR A 92 -6.42 -6.03 -3.91
N PHE A 93 -5.22 -6.12 -3.33
CA PHE A 93 -4.96 -6.59 -1.98
C PHE A 93 -4.75 -5.40 -1.06
N MET A 94 -5.34 -5.41 0.13
CA MET A 94 -5.32 -4.29 1.06
C MET A 94 -4.50 -4.57 2.30
N ALA A 95 -3.81 -3.52 2.76
CA ALA A 95 -3.14 -3.47 4.06
C ALA A 95 -3.77 -2.40 4.96
N ASN A 96 -3.49 -2.51 6.23
CA ASN A 96 -3.44 -1.34 7.11
C ASN A 96 -2.21 -0.48 6.72
N GLY A 97 -1.92 0.58 7.48
CA GLY A 97 -0.63 1.24 7.36
C GLY A 97 -0.68 2.71 7.01
N GLY A 98 0.48 3.34 7.19
CA GLY A 98 0.68 4.78 7.02
C GLY A 98 1.66 5.37 8.05
N GLU A 99 2.14 4.58 9.01
CA GLU A 99 3.12 4.98 10.04
C GLU A 99 2.70 6.23 10.83
N ALA A 100 1.41 6.28 11.21
CA ALA A 100 0.84 7.37 12.01
C ALA A 100 1.61 7.59 13.32
N VAL A 101 1.64 8.84 13.78
CA VAL A 101 2.41 9.24 14.96
C VAL A 101 1.60 9.20 16.25
N TYR A 102 0.26 9.14 16.17
CA TYR A 102 -0.61 9.01 17.34
C TYR A 102 -1.79 8.07 17.10
N VAL A 103 -2.36 7.58 18.19
CA VAL A 103 -3.56 6.75 18.19
C VAL A 103 -4.71 7.52 18.83
N LYS A 104 -5.89 7.48 18.23
CA LYS A 104 -7.10 8.14 18.71
C LYS A 104 -8.25 7.15 18.88
N ASN A 105 -8.86 7.22 20.03
CA ASN A 105 -10.11 6.54 20.31
C ASN A 105 -11.27 7.40 19.78
N LEU A 106 -11.92 6.97 18.71
CA LEU A 106 -12.99 7.74 18.06
C LEU A 106 -14.30 7.79 18.87
N VAL A 107 -14.45 6.95 19.89
CA VAL A 107 -15.64 6.95 20.78
C VAL A 107 -15.47 7.93 21.92
N THR A 108 -14.29 7.94 22.59
CA THR A 108 -14.01 8.86 23.72
C THR A 108 -13.37 10.17 23.28
N GLY A 109 -12.73 10.21 22.13
CA GLY A 109 -11.94 11.34 21.64
C GLY A 109 -10.54 11.43 22.26
N GLU A 110 -10.16 10.55 23.15
CA GLU A 110 -8.82 10.51 23.75
C GLU A 110 -7.78 10.08 22.73
N SER A 111 -6.60 10.68 22.80
CA SER A 111 -5.47 10.35 21.92
C SER A 111 -4.17 10.30 22.72
N HIS A 112 -3.21 9.52 22.22
CA HIS A 112 -1.86 9.42 22.78
C HIS A 112 -0.84 9.19 21.66
N MET A 113 0.42 9.54 21.91
CA MET A 113 1.51 9.24 20.99
C MET A 113 1.66 7.73 20.84
N SER A 114 1.80 7.27 19.62
CA SER A 114 1.85 5.84 19.30
C SER A 114 3.06 5.16 19.93
N THR A 115 2.86 3.93 20.41
CA THR A 115 3.84 3.10 21.10
C THR A 115 4.01 1.74 20.45
N ILE A 116 5.02 0.98 20.86
CA ILE A 116 5.21 -0.41 20.37
C ILE A 116 4.00 -1.31 20.73
N GLU A 117 3.29 -1.04 21.84
CA GLU A 117 2.07 -1.77 22.19
C GLU A 117 0.94 -1.48 21.20
N ASP A 118 0.87 -0.28 20.63
CA ASP A 118 -0.09 0.04 19.58
C ASP A 118 0.28 -0.67 18.28
N VAL A 119 1.56 -0.74 17.91
CA VAL A 119 2.04 -1.55 16.77
C VAL A 119 1.58 -3.00 16.91
N ILE A 120 1.76 -3.60 18.09
CA ILE A 120 1.30 -4.96 18.40
C ILE A 120 -0.23 -5.05 18.28
N GLY A 121 -0.95 -4.11 18.88
CA GLY A 121 -2.42 -4.07 18.83
C GLY A 121 -2.97 -3.99 17.41
N PHE A 122 -2.44 -3.11 16.58
CA PHE A 122 -2.81 -3.01 15.16
C PHE A 122 -2.42 -4.24 14.37
N THR A 123 -1.28 -4.87 14.67
CA THR A 123 -0.86 -6.13 14.03
C THR A 123 -1.85 -7.26 14.33
N ILE A 124 -2.25 -7.43 15.60
CA ILE A 124 -3.22 -8.44 16.00
C ILE A 124 -4.59 -8.20 15.34
N LEU A 125 -5.02 -6.95 15.30
CA LEU A 125 -6.27 -6.58 14.65
C LEU A 125 -6.21 -6.88 13.14
N ALA A 126 -5.13 -6.48 12.48
CA ALA A 126 -4.90 -6.73 11.05
C ALA A 126 -4.81 -8.23 10.71
N ASP A 127 -4.18 -9.03 11.56
CA ASP A 127 -4.12 -10.49 11.38
C ASP A 127 -5.52 -11.13 11.47
N SER A 128 -6.36 -10.62 12.37
CA SER A 128 -7.71 -11.13 12.62
C SER A 128 -8.73 -10.71 11.56
N LEU A 129 -8.50 -9.62 10.84
CA LEU A 129 -9.40 -9.10 9.82
C LEU A 129 -9.14 -9.78 8.47
N PRO A 130 -10.13 -10.51 7.89
CA PRO A 130 -9.94 -11.21 6.60
C PRO A 130 -9.82 -10.25 5.41
N GLN A 131 -10.18 -8.99 5.56
CA GLN A 131 -10.06 -7.96 4.54
C GLN A 131 -8.65 -7.35 4.46
N VAL A 132 -7.82 -7.56 5.47
CA VAL A 132 -6.41 -7.16 5.48
C VAL A 132 -5.61 -8.32 4.92
N ASP A 133 -5.10 -8.17 3.71
CA ASP A 133 -4.38 -9.23 2.99
C ASP A 133 -2.90 -9.30 3.42
N PHE A 134 -2.28 -8.16 3.73
CA PHE A 134 -0.89 -8.04 4.19
C PHE A 134 -0.76 -6.91 5.21
N LEU A 135 0.37 -6.84 5.91
CA LEU A 135 0.60 -5.85 6.95
C LEU A 135 1.48 -4.72 6.45
N TRP A 136 1.12 -3.49 6.80
CA TRP A 136 2.04 -2.36 6.82
C TRP A 136 1.93 -1.68 8.19
N THR A 137 3.05 -1.24 8.78
CA THR A 137 3.04 -0.57 10.08
C THR A 137 2.00 0.55 10.11
N MET A 138 0.95 0.40 10.94
CA MET A 138 -0.13 1.39 11.03
C MET A 138 0.30 2.61 11.81
N SER A 139 0.93 2.37 12.96
CA SER A 139 1.42 3.40 13.86
C SER A 139 2.88 3.13 14.18
N GLY A 140 3.71 4.17 14.17
CA GLY A 140 5.12 4.04 14.51
C GLY A 140 5.34 3.91 16.02
N ALA A 141 6.36 3.18 16.45
CA ALA A 141 6.79 3.10 17.86
C ALA A 141 7.56 4.38 18.22
N THR A 142 6.86 5.50 18.42
CA THR A 142 7.46 6.84 18.54
C THR A 142 8.33 7.04 19.77
N GLU A 143 8.14 6.21 20.80
CA GLU A 143 8.95 6.20 22.02
C GLU A 143 10.29 5.47 21.86
N GLN A 144 10.48 4.76 20.75
CA GLN A 144 11.70 4.00 20.50
C GLN A 144 12.75 4.85 19.79
N PRO A 145 14.06 4.60 20.04
CA PRO A 145 15.13 5.26 19.31
C PRO A 145 15.04 4.98 17.79
N SER A 146 15.24 6.02 16.98
CA SER A 146 15.09 5.97 15.52
C SER A 146 15.92 4.88 14.82
N HIS A 147 17.07 4.52 15.37
CA HIS A 147 17.95 3.51 14.77
C HIS A 147 17.44 2.06 14.91
N ILE A 148 16.47 1.80 15.82
CA ILE A 148 15.93 0.46 16.07
C ILE A 148 14.41 0.39 15.90
N LYS A 149 13.75 1.53 15.75
CA LYS A 149 12.30 1.64 15.68
C LYS A 149 11.71 0.69 14.62
N GLU A 150 12.11 0.82 13.36
CA GLU A 150 11.60 0.02 12.24
C GLU A 150 11.87 -1.49 12.43
N LEU A 151 12.98 -1.83 13.07
CA LEU A 151 13.31 -3.23 13.39
C LEU A 151 12.41 -3.82 14.47
N LEU A 152 12.05 -3.03 15.48
CA LEU A 152 11.09 -3.43 16.52
C LEU A 152 9.69 -3.59 15.97
N GLU A 153 9.27 -2.70 15.06
CA GLU A 153 8.00 -2.77 14.35
C GLU A 153 7.92 -4.01 13.46
N GLN A 154 8.97 -4.31 12.69
CA GLN A 154 9.09 -5.52 11.89
C GLN A 154 9.01 -6.77 12.78
N ARG A 155 9.76 -6.80 13.88
CA ARG A 155 9.73 -7.89 14.84
C ARG A 155 8.33 -8.10 15.41
N ALA A 156 7.69 -7.05 15.90
CA ALA A 156 6.34 -7.11 16.46
C ALA A 156 5.35 -7.67 15.43
N SER A 157 5.44 -7.22 14.18
CA SER A 157 4.60 -7.72 13.09
C SER A 157 4.80 -9.22 12.85
N PHE A 158 6.03 -9.70 12.79
CA PHE A 158 6.30 -11.13 12.64
C PHE A 158 5.94 -11.97 13.87
N GLU A 159 6.06 -11.42 15.06
CA GLU A 159 5.69 -12.15 16.29
C GLU A 159 4.20 -12.39 16.40
N TYR A 160 3.35 -11.51 15.85
CA TYR A 160 1.89 -11.57 16.02
C TYR A 160 1.10 -11.82 14.74
N SER A 161 1.76 -11.94 13.59
CA SER A 161 1.12 -12.30 12.32
C SER A 161 2.01 -13.20 11.47
N ALA A 162 1.37 -14.01 10.63
CA ALA A 162 2.03 -14.81 9.62
C ALA A 162 1.86 -14.23 8.19
N LYS A 163 1.15 -13.11 8.04
CA LYS A 163 0.97 -12.40 6.77
C LYS A 163 2.27 -11.74 6.32
N HIS A 164 2.35 -11.35 5.05
CA HIS A 164 3.45 -10.55 4.52
C HIS A 164 3.55 -9.21 5.25
N TYR A 165 4.76 -8.78 5.60
CA TYR A 165 5.02 -7.50 6.26
C TYR A 165 5.55 -6.48 5.27
N GLN A 166 5.09 -5.24 5.35
CA GLN A 166 5.63 -4.08 4.66
C GLN A 166 6.07 -3.04 5.68
N GLY A 167 7.27 -2.51 5.54
CA GLY A 167 7.80 -1.48 6.44
C GLY A 167 8.62 -0.43 5.71
N GLY A 168 9.32 0.42 6.45
CA GLY A 168 10.27 1.41 5.98
C GLY A 168 11.72 1.00 6.27
N ALA A 169 12.68 1.56 5.54
CA ALA A 169 14.10 1.47 5.85
C ALA A 169 14.81 2.78 5.47
N MET A 170 15.34 3.48 6.45
CA MET A 170 15.89 4.82 6.28
C MET A 170 17.40 4.81 6.01
N THR A 171 18.09 3.68 6.24
CA THR A 171 19.53 3.56 6.06
C THR A 171 19.90 2.18 5.50
N ALA A 172 21.06 2.11 4.81
CA ALA A 172 21.61 0.84 4.35
C ALA A 172 21.84 -0.18 5.49
N ARG A 173 22.15 0.31 6.69
CA ARG A 173 22.29 -0.51 7.88
C ARG A 173 20.95 -1.14 8.27
N GLN A 174 19.90 -0.35 8.43
CA GLN A 174 18.57 -0.84 8.74
C GLN A 174 18.08 -1.85 7.69
N ALA A 175 18.28 -1.59 6.39
CA ALA A 175 17.95 -2.53 5.33
C ALA A 175 18.61 -3.90 5.52
N LYS A 176 19.90 -3.93 5.84
CA LYS A 176 20.64 -5.18 6.13
C LYS A 176 20.14 -5.87 7.39
N GLU A 177 19.91 -5.12 8.46
CA GLU A 177 19.39 -5.64 9.73
C GLU A 177 17.96 -6.22 9.54
N MET A 178 17.10 -5.59 8.74
CA MET A 178 15.78 -6.14 8.37
C MET A 178 15.90 -7.45 7.58
N ILE A 179 16.86 -7.55 6.66
CA ILE A 179 17.18 -8.79 5.95
C ILE A 179 17.67 -9.86 6.93
N GLU A 180 18.55 -9.53 7.89
CA GLU A 180 19.06 -10.46 8.91
C GLU A 180 17.92 -11.00 9.79
N VAL A 181 17.01 -10.12 10.28
CA VAL A 181 15.80 -10.51 11.03
C VAL A 181 14.93 -11.48 10.22
N SER A 182 14.66 -11.13 8.97
CA SER A 182 13.78 -11.92 8.11
C SER A 182 14.39 -13.25 7.68
N SER A 183 15.72 -13.32 7.58
CA SER A 183 16.47 -14.53 7.22
C SER A 183 16.39 -15.61 8.31
N ILE A 184 16.33 -15.21 9.60
CA ILE A 184 16.07 -16.14 10.70
C ILE A 184 14.72 -16.85 10.49
N LEU A 185 13.69 -16.08 10.15
CA LEU A 185 12.33 -16.59 10.00
C LEU A 185 12.09 -17.34 8.67
N SER A 186 12.94 -17.11 7.67
CA SER A 186 12.90 -17.79 6.37
C SER A 186 13.83 -19.00 6.29
N GLY A 187 14.71 -19.18 7.27
CA GLY A 187 15.71 -20.24 7.33
C GLY A 187 17.09 -19.83 6.76
N SER A 188 17.14 -18.96 5.77
CA SER A 188 18.38 -18.39 5.21
C SER A 188 18.11 -17.16 4.36
N GLU A 189 19.15 -16.35 4.05
CA GLU A 189 19.05 -15.25 3.06
C GLU A 189 18.64 -15.76 1.67
N LYS A 190 19.11 -16.93 1.26
CA LYS A 190 18.73 -17.52 -0.05
C LYS A 190 17.27 -17.94 -0.12
N ASP A 191 16.70 -18.39 0.99
CA ASP A 191 15.29 -18.74 1.05
C ASP A 191 14.43 -17.48 1.14
N LEU A 192 14.89 -16.44 1.86
CA LEU A 192 14.27 -15.13 1.87
C LEU A 192 14.25 -14.49 0.47
N GLU A 193 15.35 -14.54 -0.28
CA GLU A 193 15.42 -14.03 -1.66
C GLU A 193 14.38 -14.71 -2.60
N LYS A 194 14.17 -16.02 -2.44
CA LYS A 194 13.17 -16.76 -3.22
C LYS A 194 11.74 -16.49 -2.78
N ARG A 195 11.56 -16.26 -1.50
CA ARG A 195 10.27 -16.04 -0.85
C ARG A 195 10.36 -14.87 0.12
N PRO A 196 10.40 -13.63 -0.38
CA PRO A 196 10.51 -12.45 0.47
C PRO A 196 9.25 -12.29 1.33
N ILE A 197 9.40 -12.50 2.65
CA ILE A 197 8.31 -12.38 3.64
C ILE A 197 8.06 -10.93 4.06
N PHE A 198 8.86 -9.99 3.52
CA PHE A 198 8.64 -8.57 3.69
C PHE A 198 8.95 -7.80 2.42
N SER A 199 8.42 -6.59 2.35
CA SER A 199 8.69 -5.56 1.35
C SER A 199 8.96 -4.23 2.05
N VAL A 200 9.51 -3.27 1.32
CA VAL A 200 9.86 -1.96 1.91
C VAL A 200 9.34 -0.84 1.04
N VAL A 201 8.64 0.11 1.67
CA VAL A 201 8.27 1.39 1.07
C VAL A 201 9.47 2.31 1.08
N GLN A 202 9.78 2.92 -0.05
CA GLN A 202 10.84 3.89 -0.22
C GLN A 202 10.28 5.15 -0.88
N CYS A 203 10.33 6.27 -0.17
CA CYS A 203 9.81 7.53 -0.64
C CYS A 203 10.96 8.46 -1.05
N PRO A 204 11.02 8.93 -2.29
CA PRO A 204 11.86 10.07 -2.63
C PRO A 204 11.33 11.33 -1.93
N PHE A 205 12.18 12.27 -1.68
CA PHE A 205 11.81 13.60 -1.18
C PHE A 205 11.49 14.50 -2.38
N SER A 206 10.23 14.81 -2.58
CA SER A 206 9.82 15.66 -3.70
C SER A 206 10.19 17.14 -3.49
N PRO A 207 10.71 17.84 -4.50
CA PRO A 207 10.86 17.39 -5.88
C PRO A 207 12.21 16.69 -6.14
N LEU A 208 12.14 15.53 -6.81
CA LEU A 208 13.27 14.87 -7.49
C LEU A 208 14.54 14.68 -6.63
N THR A 209 14.38 14.35 -5.34
CA THR A 209 15.49 14.24 -4.38
C THR A 209 15.47 12.87 -3.68
N PHE A 210 16.62 12.24 -3.57
CA PHE A 210 16.84 10.98 -2.87
C PHE A 210 17.84 11.19 -1.74
N GLU A 211 17.37 11.08 -0.49
CA GLU A 211 18.21 11.12 0.69
C GLU A 211 19.23 9.97 0.68
N GLY A 212 20.46 10.25 1.13
CA GLY A 212 21.58 9.32 1.00
C GLY A 212 21.32 7.98 1.68
N GLY A 213 20.78 8.00 2.89
CA GLY A 213 20.45 6.80 3.63
C GLY A 213 19.41 5.94 2.92
N VAL A 214 18.33 6.58 2.44
CA VAL A 214 17.22 5.93 1.73
C VAL A 214 17.70 5.33 0.39
N ALA A 215 18.48 6.08 -0.40
CA ALA A 215 19.03 5.59 -1.67
C ALA A 215 19.97 4.37 -1.47
N GLU A 216 20.79 4.41 -0.43
CA GLU A 216 21.67 3.27 -0.08
C GLU A 216 20.88 2.07 0.45
N ALA A 217 19.84 2.30 1.27
CA ALA A 217 18.92 1.25 1.71
C ALA A 217 18.26 0.55 0.54
N GLN A 218 17.78 1.33 -0.44
CA GLN A 218 17.16 0.80 -1.65
C GLN A 218 18.09 -0.12 -2.44
N VAL A 219 19.37 0.24 -2.57
CA VAL A 219 20.38 -0.60 -3.22
C VAL A 219 20.60 -1.91 -2.45
N GLU A 220 20.69 -1.87 -1.12
CA GLU A 220 20.92 -3.08 -0.30
C GLU A 220 19.68 -4.01 -0.32
N LEU A 221 18.46 -3.46 -0.28
CA LEU A 221 17.21 -4.21 -0.43
C LEU A 221 17.13 -4.90 -1.81
N ALA A 222 17.46 -4.17 -2.88
CA ALA A 222 17.49 -4.72 -4.23
C ALA A 222 18.47 -5.90 -4.33
N LYS A 223 19.67 -5.79 -3.75
CA LYS A 223 20.66 -6.89 -3.68
C LYS A 223 20.09 -8.11 -2.98
N GLY A 224 19.35 -7.92 -1.89
CA GLY A 224 18.68 -9.00 -1.13
C GLY A 224 17.45 -9.58 -1.83
N GLY A 225 17.04 -9.05 -2.99
CA GLY A 225 15.83 -9.50 -3.68
C GLY A 225 14.54 -9.11 -2.98
N ILE A 226 14.59 -8.13 -2.08
CA ILE A 226 13.43 -7.65 -1.32
C ILE A 226 12.58 -6.72 -2.22
N PRO A 227 11.25 -6.93 -2.31
CA PRO A 227 10.38 -6.06 -3.09
C PRO A 227 10.40 -4.63 -2.56
N ILE A 228 10.62 -3.68 -3.47
CA ILE A 228 10.64 -2.25 -3.18
C ILE A 228 9.36 -1.63 -3.72
N VAL A 229 8.62 -0.94 -2.87
CA VAL A 229 7.49 -0.09 -3.23
C VAL A 229 8.00 1.34 -3.33
N ALA A 230 8.19 1.83 -4.55
CA ALA A 230 8.61 3.21 -4.77
C ALA A 230 7.39 4.12 -4.69
N MET A 231 7.22 4.75 -3.54
CA MET A 231 6.05 5.58 -3.22
C MET A 231 6.42 7.06 -3.27
N SER A 232 6.40 7.63 -4.46
CA SER A 232 6.54 9.08 -4.62
C SER A 232 5.28 9.79 -4.13
N ALA A 233 5.46 10.84 -3.32
CA ALA A 233 4.38 11.56 -2.64
C ALA A 233 4.45 13.08 -2.84
N PRO A 234 4.50 13.59 -4.07
CA PRO A 234 4.48 15.04 -4.30
C PRO A 234 3.11 15.63 -4.00
N ILE A 235 3.14 16.83 -3.43
CA ILE A 235 1.94 17.61 -3.08
C ILE A 235 1.70 18.64 -4.18
N ALA A 236 0.58 18.52 -4.89
CA ALA A 236 0.21 19.39 -5.99
C ALA A 236 0.09 20.86 -5.53
N GLY A 237 0.88 21.73 -6.15
CA GLY A 237 0.96 23.16 -5.80
C GLY A 237 1.97 23.52 -4.72
N VAL A 238 2.61 22.53 -4.08
CA VAL A 238 3.64 22.75 -3.03
C VAL A 238 4.97 22.14 -3.41
N THR A 239 5.03 20.83 -3.68
CA THR A 239 6.26 20.12 -4.06
C THR A 239 6.21 19.56 -5.49
N SER A 240 5.15 19.87 -6.22
CA SER A 240 4.96 19.57 -7.65
C SER A 240 4.08 20.63 -8.32
N PRO A 241 3.98 20.64 -9.67
CA PRO A 241 3.02 21.51 -10.36
C PRO A 241 1.60 21.29 -9.83
N VAL A 242 0.78 22.36 -9.76
CA VAL A 242 -0.59 22.28 -9.25
C VAL A 242 -1.53 21.47 -10.14
N THR A 243 -1.21 21.30 -11.41
CA THR A 243 -2.02 20.51 -12.34
C THR A 243 -1.85 19.01 -12.07
N LEU A 244 -2.94 18.24 -12.11
CA LEU A 244 -2.90 16.80 -11.85
C LEU A 244 -1.92 16.07 -12.77
N SER A 245 -1.96 16.39 -14.08
CA SER A 245 -1.03 15.82 -15.06
C SER A 245 0.44 16.20 -14.78
N GLY A 246 0.70 17.42 -14.30
CA GLY A 246 2.04 17.87 -13.90
C GLY A 246 2.56 17.09 -12.69
N THR A 247 1.70 16.89 -11.69
CA THR A 247 2.03 16.07 -10.51
C THR A 247 2.27 14.62 -10.91
N ILE A 248 1.39 14.01 -11.72
CA ILE A 248 1.57 12.64 -12.25
C ILE A 248 2.90 12.53 -13.00
N THR A 249 3.27 13.53 -13.82
CA THR A 249 4.52 13.54 -14.58
C THR A 249 5.75 13.54 -13.66
N GLN A 250 5.75 14.36 -12.61
CA GLN A 250 6.84 14.39 -11.63
C GLN A 250 6.91 13.09 -10.82
N THR A 251 5.76 12.60 -10.33
CA THR A 251 5.66 11.29 -9.66
C THR A 251 6.26 10.18 -10.52
N ASN A 252 5.94 10.19 -11.81
CA ASN A 252 6.45 9.22 -12.75
C ASN A 252 7.98 9.33 -12.92
N ALA A 253 8.53 10.53 -13.01
CA ALA A 253 9.97 10.74 -13.08
C ALA A 253 10.68 10.24 -11.81
N GLU A 254 10.16 10.54 -10.63
CA GLU A 254 10.69 10.08 -9.34
C GLU A 254 10.67 8.55 -9.23
N ASN A 255 9.57 7.91 -9.63
CA ASN A 255 9.46 6.45 -9.64
C ASN A 255 10.40 5.78 -10.65
N LEU A 256 10.56 6.35 -11.85
CA LEU A 256 11.52 5.83 -12.83
C LEU A 256 12.98 5.97 -12.33
N ALA A 257 13.32 7.07 -11.67
CA ALA A 257 14.63 7.23 -11.03
C ALA A 257 14.84 6.18 -9.92
N SER A 258 13.82 5.96 -9.07
CA SER A 258 13.84 4.92 -8.04
C SER A 258 14.01 3.52 -8.66
N LEU A 259 13.33 3.22 -9.76
CA LEU A 259 13.52 1.98 -10.50
C LEU A 259 14.97 1.82 -10.98
N VAL A 260 15.58 2.86 -11.56
CA VAL A 260 16.98 2.83 -11.99
C VAL A 260 17.91 2.55 -10.81
N ILE A 261 17.73 3.23 -9.66
CA ILE A 261 18.52 2.97 -8.45
C ILE A 261 18.39 1.50 -8.01
N SER A 262 17.18 0.95 -8.00
CA SER A 262 16.95 -0.45 -7.65
C SER A 262 17.64 -1.42 -8.61
N GLN A 263 17.51 -1.19 -9.92
CA GLN A 263 18.10 -2.06 -10.95
C GLN A 263 19.64 -1.96 -10.99
N THR A 264 20.21 -0.85 -10.55
CA THR A 264 21.66 -0.69 -10.34
C THR A 264 22.14 -1.55 -9.16
N GLY A 265 21.32 -1.72 -8.13
CA GLY A 265 21.60 -2.66 -7.03
C GLY A 265 21.62 -4.11 -7.48
N LYS A 266 20.59 -4.52 -8.25
CA LYS A 266 20.45 -5.86 -8.85
C LYS A 266 19.49 -5.83 -10.01
N LYS A 267 19.96 -6.21 -11.21
CA LYS A 267 19.12 -6.32 -12.40
C LYS A 267 18.00 -7.35 -12.18
N GLY A 268 16.75 -6.94 -12.44
CA GLY A 268 15.57 -7.75 -12.21
C GLY A 268 15.05 -7.74 -10.75
N ALA A 269 15.60 -6.91 -9.86
CA ALA A 269 15.11 -6.74 -8.49
C ALA A 269 13.60 -6.43 -8.48
N PRO A 270 12.82 -7.02 -7.56
CA PRO A 270 11.38 -6.79 -7.47
C PRO A 270 11.07 -5.31 -7.20
N PHE A 271 10.20 -4.72 -8.01
CA PHE A 271 9.86 -3.30 -7.92
C PHE A 271 8.37 -3.09 -8.17
N ILE A 272 7.72 -2.33 -7.31
CA ILE A 272 6.30 -1.99 -7.34
C ILE A 272 6.21 -0.47 -7.52
N TYR A 273 5.53 -0.05 -8.58
CA TYR A 273 5.28 1.35 -8.87
C TYR A 273 4.19 1.87 -7.93
N SER A 274 4.45 2.98 -7.23
CA SER A 274 3.51 3.50 -6.26
C SER A 274 3.34 5.02 -6.36
N SER A 275 2.30 5.53 -5.73
CA SER A 275 2.05 6.97 -5.59
C SER A 275 1.22 7.21 -4.35
N ASP A 276 1.60 8.25 -3.61
CA ASP A 276 0.82 8.83 -2.54
C ASP A 276 0.64 10.35 -2.80
N SER A 277 0.55 10.71 -4.08
CA SER A 277 0.37 12.09 -4.52
C SER A 277 -0.98 12.64 -4.06
N SER A 278 -0.99 13.85 -3.56
CA SER A 278 -2.19 14.51 -3.01
C SER A 278 -2.28 15.98 -3.44
N PRO A 279 -3.46 16.57 -3.47
CA PRO A 279 -3.59 18.03 -3.52
C PRO A 279 -3.14 18.65 -2.19
N ALA A 280 -2.89 19.95 -2.22
CA ALA A 280 -2.72 20.75 -1.01
C ALA A 280 -4.03 21.49 -0.68
N ASP A 281 -4.37 21.57 0.59
CA ASP A 281 -5.23 22.65 1.05
C ASP A 281 -4.45 23.97 0.97
N MET A 282 -4.76 24.79 -0.03
CA MET A 282 -4.05 26.03 -0.32
C MET A 282 -4.20 27.10 0.78
N LYS A 283 -5.10 26.90 1.75
CA LYS A 283 -5.25 27.81 2.90
C LYS A 283 -4.28 27.50 4.03
N THR A 284 -4.06 26.21 4.26
CA THR A 284 -3.24 25.71 5.36
C THR A 284 -1.86 25.23 4.89
N GLY A 285 -1.69 24.93 3.61
CA GLY A 285 -0.50 24.26 3.06
C GLY A 285 -0.39 22.78 3.43
N SER A 286 -1.42 22.22 4.06
CA SER A 286 -1.47 20.81 4.48
C SER A 286 -1.81 19.89 3.33
N ILE A 287 -1.42 18.63 3.44
CA ILE A 287 -1.86 17.54 2.57
C ILE A 287 -3.38 17.35 2.71
N ASP A 288 -4.05 17.04 1.61
CA ASP A 288 -5.47 16.67 1.58
C ASP A 288 -5.65 15.30 0.91
N TYR A 289 -5.51 14.22 1.68
CA TYR A 289 -5.75 12.87 1.19
C TYR A 289 -7.24 12.57 0.93
N GLY A 290 -8.16 13.32 1.54
CA GLY A 290 -9.60 13.20 1.33
C GLY A 290 -10.10 13.80 0.02
N GLY A 291 -9.28 14.59 -0.66
CA GLY A 291 -9.63 15.22 -1.93
C GLY A 291 -9.81 14.23 -3.08
N ILE A 292 -10.82 14.45 -3.92
CA ILE A 292 -11.08 13.62 -5.11
C ILE A 292 -9.89 13.63 -6.08
N GLU A 293 -9.10 14.69 -6.08
CA GLU A 293 -7.89 14.87 -6.87
C GLU A 293 -6.83 13.82 -6.54
N SER A 294 -6.74 13.38 -5.28
CA SER A 294 -5.86 12.27 -4.87
C SER A 294 -6.20 11.00 -5.65
N VAL A 295 -7.48 10.63 -5.72
CA VAL A 295 -7.93 9.43 -6.45
C VAL A 295 -7.67 9.55 -7.95
N LEU A 296 -7.87 10.74 -8.53
CA LEU A 296 -7.57 10.97 -9.95
C LEU A 296 -6.08 10.82 -10.25
N MET A 297 -5.21 11.35 -9.37
CA MET A 297 -3.76 11.19 -9.50
C MET A 297 -3.34 9.73 -9.30
N HIS A 298 -3.91 9.02 -8.32
CA HIS A 298 -3.68 7.58 -8.10
C HIS A 298 -4.09 6.77 -9.33
N ALA A 299 -5.25 7.06 -9.93
CA ALA A 299 -5.70 6.38 -11.15
C ALA A 299 -4.72 6.60 -12.32
N GLY A 300 -4.28 7.85 -12.54
CA GLY A 300 -3.30 8.19 -13.56
C GLY A 300 -1.94 7.53 -13.31
N CYS A 301 -1.44 7.56 -12.07
CA CYS A 301 -0.21 6.86 -11.68
C CYS A 301 -0.33 5.35 -11.86
N GLY A 302 -1.48 4.76 -11.53
CA GLY A 302 -1.77 3.35 -11.80
C GLY A 302 -1.73 3.01 -13.29
N GLN A 303 -2.23 3.91 -14.16
CA GLN A 303 -2.10 3.75 -15.62
C GLN A 303 -0.64 3.82 -16.08
N MET A 304 0.17 4.73 -15.49
CA MET A 304 1.61 4.80 -15.80
C MET A 304 2.35 3.53 -15.38
N GLY A 305 2.11 3.00 -14.17
CA GLY A 305 2.70 1.73 -13.73
C GLY A 305 2.37 0.58 -14.68
N ARG A 306 1.11 0.48 -15.09
CA ARG A 306 0.65 -0.52 -16.07
C ARG A 306 1.26 -0.32 -17.47
N HIS A 307 1.45 0.93 -17.91
CA HIS A 307 2.14 1.24 -19.16
C HIS A 307 3.55 0.62 -19.19
N TYR A 308 4.27 0.64 -18.08
CA TYR A 308 5.58 -0.01 -17.95
C TYR A 308 5.50 -1.51 -17.67
N GLY A 309 4.32 -2.08 -17.54
CA GLY A 309 4.14 -3.49 -17.16
C GLY A 309 4.63 -3.79 -15.73
N LEU A 310 4.56 -2.80 -14.84
CA LEU A 310 4.94 -2.91 -13.43
C LEU A 310 3.71 -3.16 -12.56
N PRO A 311 3.80 -3.99 -11.51
CA PRO A 311 2.79 -4.02 -10.46
C PRO A 311 2.66 -2.67 -9.76
N THR A 312 1.45 -2.36 -9.26
CA THR A 312 1.13 -1.04 -8.72
C THR A 312 0.62 -1.09 -7.29
N MET A 313 0.92 -0.04 -6.51
CA MET A 313 0.36 0.23 -5.19
C MET A 313 -0.05 1.72 -5.13
N VAL A 314 -1.27 2.03 -5.56
CA VAL A 314 -1.75 3.42 -5.67
C VAL A 314 -3.16 3.59 -5.11
N ALA A 315 -3.60 2.67 -4.25
CA ALA A 315 -4.89 2.73 -3.58
C ALA A 315 -4.69 3.12 -2.11
N GLY A 316 -5.44 4.08 -1.63
CA GLY A 316 -5.45 4.52 -0.23
C GLY A 316 -6.86 4.63 0.32
N ALA A 317 -7.03 4.32 1.62
CA ALA A 317 -8.32 4.36 2.32
C ALA A 317 -8.36 5.43 3.43
N GLY A 318 -7.28 6.18 3.62
CA GLY A 318 -7.17 7.19 4.66
C GLY A 318 -8.21 8.30 4.54
N VAL A 319 -8.67 8.83 5.66
CA VAL A 319 -9.62 9.92 5.73
C VAL A 319 -8.96 11.19 6.29
N HIS A 320 -9.39 12.35 5.76
CA HIS A 320 -8.91 13.64 6.22
C HIS A 320 -9.38 13.95 7.64
N GLU A 321 -10.65 13.69 7.92
CA GLU A 321 -11.27 14.10 9.17
C GLU A 321 -11.38 12.93 10.15
N ALA A 322 -10.92 13.14 11.39
CA ALA A 322 -11.10 12.21 12.51
C ALA A 322 -12.54 12.16 13.05
N SER A 323 -13.51 12.74 12.35
CA SER A 323 -14.89 12.69 12.79
C SER A 323 -15.58 11.41 12.31
N VAL A 324 -16.15 10.72 13.25
CA VAL A 324 -16.81 9.41 13.15
C VAL A 324 -17.89 9.29 12.06
N LEU A 325 -18.35 10.39 11.49
CA LEU A 325 -19.45 10.37 10.54
C LEU A 325 -19.11 10.96 9.18
N LEU A 326 -18.44 12.10 9.18
CA LEU A 326 -18.14 12.83 7.95
C LEU A 326 -16.98 12.18 7.21
N GLY A 327 -15.86 11.92 7.88
CA GLY A 327 -14.71 11.30 7.26
C GLY A 327 -15.00 9.89 6.71
N THR A 328 -15.60 9.03 7.50
CA THR A 328 -15.87 7.64 7.07
C THR A 328 -16.91 7.54 5.96
N VAL A 329 -17.99 8.35 6.00
CA VAL A 329 -19.10 8.22 5.04
C VAL A 329 -18.96 9.14 3.83
N GLN A 330 -18.50 10.37 4.03
CA GLN A 330 -18.40 11.34 2.93
C GLN A 330 -17.12 11.18 2.12
N GLU A 331 -16.01 10.80 2.76
CA GLU A 331 -14.71 10.64 2.13
C GLU A 331 -14.38 9.15 1.91
N GLY A 332 -14.40 8.35 2.96
CA GLY A 332 -13.92 6.97 2.92
C GLY A 332 -14.68 6.07 1.94
N VAL A 333 -16.03 6.10 1.96
CA VAL A 333 -16.82 5.22 1.08
C VAL A 333 -16.63 5.55 -0.40
N PRO A 334 -16.79 6.81 -0.88
CA PRO A 334 -16.55 7.14 -2.28
C PRO A 334 -15.12 6.88 -2.71
N LEU A 335 -14.13 7.23 -1.89
CA LEU A 335 -12.72 7.01 -2.20
C LEU A 335 -12.41 5.53 -2.35
N MET A 336 -12.83 4.68 -1.42
CA MET A 336 -12.63 3.23 -1.50
C MET A 336 -13.32 2.60 -2.73
N MET A 337 -14.51 3.11 -3.13
CA MET A 337 -15.18 2.66 -4.34
C MET A 337 -14.38 3.00 -5.60
N LEU A 338 -13.86 4.22 -5.68
CA LEU A 338 -13.02 4.66 -6.80
C LEU A 338 -11.70 3.90 -6.83
N GLU A 339 -11.08 3.66 -5.68
CA GLU A 339 -9.86 2.86 -5.57
C GLU A 339 -10.08 1.40 -5.98
N ALA A 340 -11.23 0.82 -5.62
CA ALA A 340 -11.60 -0.52 -6.11
C ALA A 340 -11.70 -0.56 -7.64
N LEU A 341 -12.21 0.50 -8.27
CA LEU A 341 -12.29 0.64 -9.72
C LEU A 341 -10.93 0.95 -10.37
N ASN A 342 -10.01 1.61 -9.67
CA ASN A 342 -8.64 1.82 -10.13
C ASN A 342 -7.90 0.50 -10.37
N ARG A 343 -8.22 -0.56 -9.60
CA ARG A 343 -7.62 -1.89 -9.71
C ARG A 343 -6.10 -1.87 -9.61
N SER A 344 -5.58 -1.08 -8.70
CA SER A 344 -4.21 -1.24 -8.23
C SER A 344 -4.00 -2.66 -7.69
N ASP A 345 -2.80 -3.20 -7.81
CA ASP A 345 -2.51 -4.54 -7.28
C ASP A 345 -2.49 -4.55 -5.76
N LEU A 346 -2.01 -3.49 -5.16
CA LEU A 346 -1.95 -3.27 -3.71
C LEU A 346 -2.61 -1.95 -3.34
N GLY A 347 -3.14 -1.90 -2.13
CA GLY A 347 -3.66 -0.72 -1.48
C GLY A 347 -3.43 -0.75 0.03
N SER A 348 -3.70 0.36 0.72
CA SER A 348 -3.38 0.50 2.15
C SER A 348 -4.29 1.48 2.88
N ALA A 349 -3.85 1.88 4.07
CA ALA A 349 -4.37 2.94 4.91
C ALA A 349 -5.66 2.62 5.68
N PHE A 350 -6.03 1.34 5.85
CA PHE A 350 -7.10 1.01 6.80
C PHE A 350 -6.70 1.43 8.21
N GLY A 351 -7.51 2.28 8.82
CA GLY A 351 -7.30 2.81 10.17
C GLY A 351 -6.64 4.18 10.21
N GLY A 352 -6.23 4.74 9.05
CA GLY A 352 -5.65 6.08 8.95
C GLY A 352 -6.69 7.18 9.13
N ILE A 353 -6.35 8.21 9.91
CA ILE A 353 -7.15 9.40 10.16
C ILE A 353 -6.25 10.65 10.13
N ASP A 354 -6.85 11.83 10.08
CA ASP A 354 -6.16 13.12 10.13
C ASP A 354 -4.98 13.21 9.12
N ASN A 355 -5.25 12.90 7.85
CA ASN A 355 -4.23 12.93 6.79
C ASN A 355 -2.98 12.10 7.12
N ALA A 356 -3.18 10.85 7.56
CA ALA A 356 -2.13 9.91 7.96
C ALA A 356 -1.32 10.27 9.21
N LEU A 357 -1.64 11.37 9.90
CA LEU A 357 -0.98 11.71 11.16
C LEU A 357 -1.48 10.85 12.32
N GLY A 358 -2.73 10.42 12.27
CA GLY A 358 -3.38 9.63 13.31
C GLY A 358 -3.81 8.25 12.82
N SER A 359 -4.07 7.38 13.77
CA SER A 359 -4.64 6.05 13.56
C SER A 359 -5.73 5.73 14.58
N SER A 360 -6.61 4.79 14.23
CA SER A 360 -7.68 4.35 15.12
C SER A 360 -8.03 2.89 14.90
N TYR A 361 -8.16 2.14 15.98
CA TYR A 361 -8.61 0.74 15.95
C TYR A 361 -10.03 0.62 15.39
N GLU A 362 -10.91 1.54 15.78
CA GLU A 362 -12.29 1.58 15.31
C GLU A 362 -12.37 1.86 13.82
N GLN A 363 -11.56 2.83 13.35
CA GLN A 363 -11.49 3.18 11.93
C GLN A 363 -11.01 1.98 11.11
N MET A 364 -9.99 1.27 11.57
CA MET A 364 -9.45 0.11 10.85
C MET A 364 -10.50 -0.98 10.62
N VAL A 365 -11.32 -1.27 11.64
CA VAL A 365 -12.41 -2.24 11.50
C VAL A 365 -13.50 -1.71 10.56
N ALA A 366 -13.84 -0.43 10.68
CA ALA A 366 -14.85 0.20 9.82
C ALA A 366 -14.40 0.21 8.35
N ASP A 367 -13.14 0.55 8.10
CA ASP A 367 -12.54 0.57 6.75
C ASP A 367 -12.54 -0.84 6.11
N ALA A 368 -12.17 -1.86 6.90
CA ALA A 368 -12.21 -3.24 6.43
C ALA A 368 -13.62 -3.66 6.01
N TRP A 369 -14.66 -3.27 6.76
CA TRP A 369 -16.05 -3.57 6.40
C TRP A 369 -16.52 -2.75 5.18
N ILE A 370 -16.12 -1.48 5.08
CA ILE A 370 -16.43 -0.62 3.93
C ILE A 370 -15.76 -1.17 2.67
N TRP A 371 -14.48 -1.57 2.77
CA TRP A 371 -13.75 -2.15 1.66
C TRP A 371 -14.39 -3.42 1.11
N GLU A 372 -14.84 -4.30 2.00
CA GLU A 372 -15.56 -5.50 1.60
C GLU A 372 -16.79 -5.20 0.73
N TYR A 373 -17.47 -4.08 1.01
CA TYR A 373 -18.58 -3.59 0.20
C TYR A 373 -18.09 -2.87 -1.07
N ALA A 374 -17.09 -2.00 -0.93
CA ALA A 374 -16.58 -1.18 -2.05
C ALA A 374 -16.00 -2.03 -3.19
N ARG A 375 -15.27 -3.10 -2.88
CA ARG A 375 -14.68 -3.98 -3.91
C ARG A 375 -15.73 -4.69 -4.78
N GLU A 376 -16.98 -4.79 -4.32
CA GLU A 376 -18.07 -5.37 -5.11
C GLU A 376 -18.46 -4.49 -6.30
N PHE A 377 -18.14 -3.18 -6.30
CA PHE A 377 -18.31 -2.32 -7.47
C PHE A 377 -17.39 -2.71 -8.63
N ALA A 378 -16.27 -3.31 -8.32
CA ALA A 378 -15.30 -3.79 -9.32
C ALA A 378 -15.53 -5.26 -9.73
N ARG A 379 -16.58 -5.93 -9.20
CA ARG A 379 -16.86 -7.32 -9.54
C ARG A 379 -17.31 -7.47 -11.00
N ASP A 380 -16.93 -8.56 -11.61
CA ASP A 380 -17.45 -8.95 -12.90
C ASP A 380 -18.77 -9.71 -12.73
N PHE A 381 -19.69 -9.53 -13.68
CA PHE A 381 -20.89 -10.36 -13.77
C PHE A 381 -20.94 -11.09 -15.12
N LYS A 382 -21.59 -12.24 -15.12
CA LYS A 382 -21.75 -13.05 -16.32
C LYS A 382 -22.75 -12.44 -17.27
N SER A 383 -22.50 -12.59 -18.58
CA SER A 383 -23.40 -12.16 -19.66
C SER A 383 -23.49 -13.22 -20.77
N ASP A 384 -23.34 -14.50 -20.39
CA ASP A 384 -23.61 -15.64 -21.27
C ASP A 384 -25.14 -15.88 -21.40
N ASP A 385 -25.54 -16.72 -22.34
CA ASP A 385 -26.96 -16.98 -22.61
C ASP A 385 -27.70 -17.52 -21.38
N GLU A 386 -27.04 -18.27 -20.50
CA GLU A 386 -27.61 -18.75 -19.26
C GLU A 386 -27.90 -17.59 -18.29
N ALA A 387 -26.96 -16.66 -18.14
CA ALA A 387 -27.12 -15.49 -17.28
C ALA A 387 -28.16 -14.49 -17.83
N ILE A 388 -28.21 -14.28 -19.16
CA ILE A 388 -29.23 -13.46 -19.85
C ILE A 388 -30.61 -14.09 -19.70
N SER A 389 -30.69 -15.42 -19.71
CA SER A 389 -31.86 -16.20 -19.32
C SER A 389 -33.15 -15.91 -20.09
N PHE A 390 -33.09 -15.82 -21.43
CA PHE A 390 -34.25 -15.58 -22.28
C PHE A 390 -35.41 -16.55 -21.98
N GLU A 391 -35.12 -17.87 -21.77
CA GLU A 391 -36.14 -18.86 -21.51
C GLU A 391 -36.88 -18.68 -20.19
N THR A 392 -36.20 -18.17 -19.16
CA THR A 392 -36.83 -17.79 -17.87
C THR A 392 -37.79 -16.62 -18.05
N ILE A 393 -37.35 -15.60 -18.81
CA ILE A 393 -38.20 -14.45 -19.14
C ILE A 393 -39.45 -14.94 -19.89
N ARG A 394 -39.29 -15.77 -20.93
CA ARG A 394 -40.36 -16.35 -21.70
C ARG A 394 -41.36 -17.18 -20.88
N ALA A 395 -40.82 -17.96 -19.93
CA ALA A 395 -41.65 -18.78 -19.04
C ALA A 395 -42.51 -17.94 -18.11
N VAL A 396 -41.94 -16.89 -17.51
CA VAL A 396 -42.67 -15.98 -16.60
C VAL A 396 -43.75 -15.17 -17.33
N LEU A 397 -43.49 -14.74 -18.55
CA LEU A 397 -44.49 -14.05 -19.38
C LEU A 397 -45.72 -14.93 -19.72
N LYS A 398 -45.60 -16.23 -19.69
CA LYS A 398 -46.74 -17.16 -19.84
C LYS A 398 -47.55 -17.40 -18.57
N GLY A 399 -47.14 -16.83 -17.48
CA GLY A 399 -47.74 -16.94 -16.15
C GLY A 399 -46.74 -17.57 -15.14
N GLY A 400 -46.50 -16.83 -14.06
CA GLY A 400 -45.59 -17.27 -13.00
C GLY A 400 -44.85 -16.12 -12.34
N SER A 401 -43.90 -16.48 -11.47
CA SER A 401 -43.06 -15.54 -10.74
C SER A 401 -41.60 -15.88 -10.91
N TYR A 402 -40.76 -14.87 -11.04
CA TYR A 402 -39.30 -15.06 -11.04
C TYR A 402 -38.81 -15.73 -9.74
N LEU A 403 -39.46 -15.49 -8.60
CA LEU A 403 -39.10 -16.07 -7.29
C LEU A 403 -39.17 -17.61 -7.30
N SER A 404 -40.06 -18.20 -8.09
CA SER A 404 -40.23 -19.66 -8.20
C SER A 404 -39.39 -20.30 -9.31
N GLN A 405 -38.61 -19.52 -10.06
CA GLN A 405 -37.81 -20.07 -11.15
C GLN A 405 -36.52 -20.74 -10.67
N PRO A 406 -36.13 -21.89 -11.27
CA PRO A 406 -34.84 -22.50 -10.97
C PRO A 406 -33.63 -21.59 -11.19
N HIS A 407 -33.71 -20.71 -12.17
CA HIS A 407 -32.69 -19.69 -12.45
C HIS A 407 -32.46 -18.77 -11.25
N THR A 408 -33.53 -18.29 -10.61
CA THR A 408 -33.42 -17.45 -9.40
C THR A 408 -32.77 -18.22 -8.25
N MET A 409 -33.20 -19.46 -7.98
CA MET A 409 -32.62 -20.29 -6.92
C MET A 409 -31.12 -20.53 -7.13
N LYS A 410 -30.72 -20.81 -8.40
CA LYS A 410 -29.31 -21.08 -8.76
C LYS A 410 -28.41 -19.87 -8.63
N ASN A 411 -28.93 -18.68 -8.94
CA ASN A 411 -28.10 -17.47 -9.10
C ASN A 411 -28.24 -16.47 -7.93
N PHE A 412 -29.31 -16.54 -7.14
CA PHE A 412 -29.65 -15.53 -6.13
C PHE A 412 -28.50 -15.18 -5.18
N LYS A 413 -27.85 -16.22 -4.60
CA LYS A 413 -26.73 -15.98 -3.67
C LYS A 413 -25.51 -15.35 -4.36
N ARG A 414 -25.24 -15.70 -5.61
CA ARG A 414 -24.11 -15.14 -6.37
C ARG A 414 -24.34 -13.68 -6.76
N GLU A 415 -25.56 -13.36 -7.17
CA GLU A 415 -25.91 -12.03 -7.69
C GLU A 415 -26.28 -11.03 -6.60
N ASN A 416 -26.72 -11.49 -5.43
CA ASN A 416 -27.18 -10.63 -4.33
C ASN A 416 -26.21 -10.70 -3.15
N LEU A 417 -25.46 -9.63 -2.93
CA LEU A 417 -24.44 -9.54 -1.87
C LEU A 417 -25.05 -9.77 -0.47
N ALA A 418 -26.19 -9.13 -0.17
CA ALA A 418 -26.84 -9.28 1.12
C ALA A 418 -27.35 -10.70 1.38
N ALA A 419 -27.63 -11.48 0.32
CA ALA A 419 -28.01 -12.88 0.46
C ALA A 419 -26.81 -13.83 0.61
N SER A 420 -25.67 -13.48 0.02
CA SER A 420 -24.43 -14.25 0.16
C SER A 420 -23.69 -13.98 1.46
N ARG A 421 -23.81 -12.74 1.97
CA ARG A 421 -23.13 -12.24 3.16
C ARG A 421 -24.06 -11.34 3.96
N PRO A 422 -25.00 -11.93 4.73
CA PRO A 422 -25.99 -11.16 5.50
C PRO A 422 -25.36 -10.20 6.51
N GLU A 423 -24.19 -10.53 7.04
CA GLU A 423 -23.40 -9.69 7.95
C GLU A 423 -22.92 -8.39 7.31
N MET A 424 -22.79 -8.37 6.00
CA MET A 424 -22.39 -7.21 5.22
C MET A 424 -23.57 -6.39 4.70
N ALA A 425 -24.79 -6.83 4.95
CA ALA A 425 -25.97 -6.01 4.61
C ALA A 425 -25.80 -4.65 5.31
N PRO A 426 -25.88 -3.53 4.57
CA PRO A 426 -25.69 -2.23 5.19
C PRO A 426 -26.62 -2.11 6.39
N PRO A 427 -26.15 -1.55 7.52
CA PRO A 427 -26.95 -1.38 8.74
C PRO A 427 -28.17 -0.46 8.53
N ALA A 428 -28.46 -0.07 7.30
CA ALA A 428 -29.54 0.81 6.90
C ALA A 428 -30.96 0.31 7.27
N ARG A 429 -31.11 -0.96 7.63
CA ARG A 429 -32.40 -1.47 8.13
C ARG A 429 -32.55 -1.43 9.65
N ASP A 430 -31.42 -1.33 10.38
CA ASP A 430 -31.42 -1.17 11.84
C ASP A 430 -31.09 0.28 12.22
N ALA A 431 -31.76 1.25 11.63
CA ALA A 431 -31.58 2.68 11.90
C ALA A 431 -31.88 3.11 13.37
N VAL A 432 -32.04 2.16 14.29
CA VAL A 432 -32.31 2.39 15.69
C VAL A 432 -31.05 2.83 16.49
N GLY A 433 -29.84 2.79 15.87
CA GLY A 433 -28.58 3.10 16.56
C GLY A 433 -28.09 4.54 16.49
N GLY A 434 -28.72 5.42 15.70
CA GLY A 434 -28.30 6.83 15.55
C GLY A 434 -26.94 7.03 14.86
N ARG A 435 -26.53 8.29 14.73
CA ARG A 435 -25.23 8.70 14.17
C ARG A 435 -24.09 8.04 14.94
N GLY A 436 -23.13 7.44 14.25
CA GLY A 436 -21.97 6.76 14.84
C GLY A 436 -22.17 5.28 15.19
N ALA A 437 -23.29 4.65 14.81
CA ALA A 437 -23.52 3.22 15.08
C ALA A 437 -22.44 2.30 14.50
N LEU A 438 -21.93 2.60 13.29
CA LEU A 438 -20.87 1.84 12.64
C LEU A 438 -19.58 1.83 13.48
N ILE A 439 -19.13 3.00 13.92
CA ILE A 439 -17.89 3.13 14.72
C ILE A 439 -18.06 2.48 16.10
N ARG A 440 -19.22 2.59 16.74
CA ARG A 440 -19.46 1.87 18.01
C ARG A 440 -19.44 0.36 17.84
N LYS A 441 -19.99 -0.18 16.73
CA LYS A 441 -19.90 -1.60 16.40
C LYS A 441 -18.44 -1.99 16.12
N ALA A 442 -17.72 -1.18 15.35
CA ALA A 442 -16.31 -1.38 15.07
C ALA A 442 -15.47 -1.37 16.35
N ARG A 443 -15.77 -0.48 17.30
CA ARG A 443 -15.16 -0.47 18.64
C ARG A 443 -15.34 -1.78 19.37
N VAL A 444 -16.58 -2.27 19.45
CA VAL A 444 -16.90 -3.54 20.14
C VAL A 444 -16.12 -4.70 19.52
N GLU A 445 -16.03 -4.74 18.20
CA GLU A 445 -15.26 -5.78 17.48
C GLU A 445 -13.76 -5.66 17.71
N ALA A 446 -13.21 -4.45 17.65
CA ALA A 446 -11.79 -4.21 17.96
C ALA A 446 -11.46 -4.64 19.39
N GLU A 447 -12.27 -4.24 20.37
CA GLU A 447 -12.09 -4.65 21.77
C GLU A 447 -12.22 -6.16 21.96
N ARG A 448 -13.13 -6.82 21.25
CA ARG A 448 -13.28 -8.27 21.28
C ARG A 448 -12.00 -8.95 20.84
N ILE A 449 -11.46 -8.55 19.68
CA ILE A 449 -10.22 -9.11 19.11
C ILE A 449 -9.03 -8.85 20.04
N LEU A 450 -8.87 -7.64 20.54
CA LEU A 450 -7.73 -7.26 21.37
C LEU A 450 -7.76 -7.87 22.77
N LYS A 451 -8.93 -8.34 23.27
CA LYS A 451 -9.07 -9.07 24.54
C LYS A 451 -8.76 -10.56 24.41
N GLU A 452 -8.69 -11.11 23.19
CA GLU A 452 -8.31 -12.51 23.01
C GLU A 452 -6.85 -12.74 23.42
N PRO A 453 -6.50 -13.96 23.90
CA PRO A 453 -5.13 -14.28 24.27
C PRO A 453 -4.18 -14.08 23.08
N ARG A 454 -3.15 -13.27 23.26
CA ARG A 454 -2.14 -13.00 22.24
C ARG A 454 -1.38 -14.28 21.90
N LYS A 455 -1.54 -14.80 20.69
CA LYS A 455 -0.78 -15.96 20.20
C LYS A 455 0.39 -15.45 19.38
N LYS A 456 1.60 -15.88 19.74
CA LYS A 456 2.77 -15.61 18.91
C LYS A 456 2.77 -16.49 17.67
N SER A 457 3.08 -15.91 16.53
CA SER A 457 3.26 -16.57 15.24
C SER A 457 4.65 -17.18 15.06
N VAL A 458 5.60 -16.85 15.95
CA VAL A 458 6.98 -17.35 15.98
C VAL A 458 7.12 -18.49 16.98
N THR A 459 8.01 -19.44 16.71
CA THR A 459 8.39 -20.51 17.64
C THR A 459 9.28 -19.99 18.77
N GLU A 460 9.41 -20.75 19.86
CA GLU A 460 10.34 -20.39 20.94
C GLU A 460 11.82 -20.32 20.49
N GLY A 461 12.21 -21.15 19.51
CA GLY A 461 13.54 -21.12 18.92
C GLY A 461 13.79 -19.82 18.18
N GLU A 462 12.90 -19.47 17.24
CA GLU A 462 12.96 -18.21 16.49
C GLU A 462 12.95 -16.99 17.43
N SER A 463 12.11 -17.00 18.46
CA SER A 463 12.05 -15.91 19.44
C SER A 463 13.40 -15.72 20.17
N LYS A 464 14.07 -16.81 20.57
CA LYS A 464 15.39 -16.76 21.22
C LYS A 464 16.49 -16.23 20.27
N GLU A 465 16.45 -16.64 19.00
CA GLU A 465 17.40 -16.15 17.99
C GLU A 465 17.19 -14.65 17.74
N LEU A 466 15.94 -14.19 17.58
CA LEU A 466 15.60 -12.78 17.48
C LEU A 466 16.07 -11.99 18.71
N ASP A 467 15.84 -12.51 19.94
CA ASP A 467 16.32 -11.86 21.16
C ASP A 467 17.84 -11.68 21.19
N ALA A 468 18.57 -12.69 20.73
CA ALA A 468 20.04 -12.61 20.64
C ALA A 468 20.47 -11.55 19.61
N LEU A 469 19.82 -11.52 18.45
CA LEU A 469 20.10 -10.55 17.39
C LEU A 469 19.80 -9.11 17.84
N PHE A 470 18.65 -8.88 18.49
CA PHE A 470 18.27 -7.55 18.97
C PHE A 470 19.17 -7.05 20.12
N ARG A 471 19.72 -7.93 20.96
CA ARG A 471 20.77 -7.54 21.92
C ARG A 471 22.03 -7.02 21.21
N LYS A 472 22.45 -7.66 20.10
CA LYS A 472 23.56 -7.19 19.26
C LYS A 472 23.26 -5.81 18.66
N PHE A 473 22.06 -5.59 18.10
CA PHE A 473 21.70 -4.30 17.51
C PHE A 473 21.72 -3.15 18.51
N ARG A 474 21.29 -3.40 19.75
CA ARG A 474 21.32 -2.38 20.83
C ARG A 474 22.74 -2.07 21.27
N SER A 475 23.61 -3.08 21.44
CA SER A 475 24.97 -2.89 21.94
C SER A 475 25.92 -2.12 21.02
N VAL A 476 25.67 -2.13 19.71
CA VAL A 476 26.51 -1.42 18.72
C VAL A 476 26.29 0.10 18.76
N ASN A 477 25.17 0.57 19.32
CA ASN A 477 24.84 2.00 19.38
C ASN A 477 25.20 2.68 20.69
N ASP A 478 25.49 1.94 21.76
CA ASP A 478 26.01 2.50 23.00
C ASP A 478 27.50 2.88 22.90
N SER A 479 28.14 2.57 21.75
CA SER A 479 29.56 2.79 21.48
C SER A 479 29.85 3.76 20.33
N ALA A 480 28.83 4.43 19.77
CA ALA A 480 28.93 5.42 18.71
C ALA A 480 28.36 6.77 19.16
#